data_4a526685857b24c5025f356616c4ce8c
#
_entry.id   4a526685857b24c5025f356616c4ce8c
#
_cell.length_a   1.000
_cell.length_b   1.000
_cell.length_c   1.000
_cell.angle_alpha   90.00
_cell.angle_beta   90.00
_cell.angle_gamma   90.00
#
_symmetry.space_group_name_H-M   'P 1'
#
loop_
_entity.id
_entity.type
_entity.pdbx_description
1 polymer ?
#
loop_
_entity_poly.entity_id
_entity_poly.type
_entity_poly.pdbx_seq_one_letter_code
_entity_poly.pdbx_strand_id
1 'polypeptide(L)'
;ILMGGASIDACGEPLTDEAIAAAKAADAVLMGSIGGNTSTSPWYKLPPHLRPEAGLLKLRKALNLFANLRPAYLYEELKEACPLRDDIIGSGFDMMIMRELTGGLYFGERSTKEVDGVMTAVDTLTYTENEIRRIAIKGFDIAMKRRKKVTSVDKANVLDSSRLWRKVVKEVSKDYPEVELTDMLVDNCAMQLVRDPKQFDVILTENMFGDILSDEASMVTGSIGMLSSASLGATKLGLYEPSHGSAPDIAGQDKANPIATILSAAMMLRYSFDLEKEADAVEAAV
;
A
#
# COMPACT_ATOMS: atom_id res chain seq x y z
N ILE A 1 -18.11 6.14 11.78
CA ILE A 1 -18.29 4.66 11.70
C ILE A 1 -17.12 4.03 12.42
N LEU A 2 -17.39 3.05 13.29
CA LEU A 2 -16.35 2.34 14.04
C LEU A 2 -15.70 1.26 13.17
N MET A 3 -14.38 1.07 13.34
CA MET A 3 -13.63 0.04 12.67
C MET A 3 -12.40 -0.35 13.51
N GLY A 4 -11.86 -1.54 13.27
CA GLY A 4 -10.69 -2.05 13.99
C GLY A 4 -10.95 -2.26 15.47
N GLY A 5 -10.00 -1.86 16.34
CA GLY A 5 -10.10 -2.00 17.79
C GLY A 5 -11.35 -1.34 18.38
N ALA A 6 -11.70 -0.13 17.93
CA ALA A 6 -12.89 0.57 18.39
C ALA A 6 -14.20 -0.17 18.07
N SER A 7 -14.26 -0.86 16.93
CA SER A 7 -15.40 -1.72 16.57
C SER A 7 -15.43 -3.01 17.40
N ILE A 8 -14.28 -3.62 17.65
CA ILE A 8 -14.18 -4.79 18.51
C ILE A 8 -14.69 -4.49 19.92
N ASP A 9 -14.27 -3.35 20.49
CA ASP A 9 -14.69 -2.93 21.83
C ASP A 9 -16.20 -2.64 21.93
N ALA A 10 -16.79 -2.10 20.86
CA ALA A 10 -18.22 -1.74 20.83
C ALA A 10 -19.14 -2.87 20.37
N CYS A 11 -18.71 -3.69 19.41
CA CYS A 11 -19.56 -4.63 18.68
C CYS A 11 -19.05 -6.09 18.72
N GLY A 12 -17.84 -6.34 19.23
CA GLY A 12 -17.22 -7.67 19.29
C GLY A 12 -16.56 -8.14 17.98
N GLU A 13 -16.61 -7.34 16.91
CA GLU A 13 -16.00 -7.65 15.62
C GLU A 13 -15.28 -6.44 15.01
N PRO A 14 -14.20 -6.65 14.22
CA PRO A 14 -13.37 -5.54 13.71
C PRO A 14 -14.02 -4.72 12.59
N LEU A 15 -15.09 -5.23 11.97
CA LEU A 15 -15.85 -4.54 10.91
C LEU A 15 -17.25 -5.16 10.78
N THR A 16 -18.29 -4.38 11.05
CA THR A 16 -19.69 -4.82 10.92
C THR A 16 -20.19 -4.75 9.49
N ASP A 17 -21.24 -5.48 9.18
CA ASP A 17 -21.85 -5.44 7.83
C ASP A 17 -22.53 -4.09 7.57
N GLU A 18 -23.02 -3.38 8.59
CA GLU A 18 -23.52 -2.00 8.47
C GLU A 18 -22.41 -1.03 8.07
N ALA A 19 -21.21 -1.18 8.65
CA ALA A 19 -20.05 -0.36 8.27
C ALA A 19 -19.63 -0.60 6.81
N ILE A 20 -19.68 -1.85 6.34
CA ILE A 20 -19.43 -2.19 4.93
C ILE A 20 -20.51 -1.59 4.03
N ALA A 21 -21.79 -1.67 4.41
CA ALA A 21 -22.89 -1.10 3.63
C ALA A 21 -22.74 0.42 3.52
N ALA A 22 -22.42 1.10 4.61
CA ALA A 22 -22.17 2.54 4.61
C ALA A 22 -20.96 2.93 3.74
N ALA A 23 -19.87 2.17 3.80
CA ALA A 23 -18.70 2.40 2.96
C ALA A 23 -19.00 2.23 1.46
N LYS A 24 -19.83 1.23 1.11
CA LYS A 24 -20.28 1.02 -0.29
C LYS A 24 -21.21 2.11 -0.82
N ALA A 25 -21.96 2.76 0.07
CA ALA A 25 -22.88 3.84 -0.26
C ALA A 25 -22.21 5.23 -0.30
N ALA A 26 -20.97 5.33 0.16
CA ALA A 26 -20.23 6.58 0.17
C ALA A 26 -19.53 6.84 -1.18
N ASP A 27 -19.24 8.10 -1.47
CA ASP A 27 -18.44 8.51 -2.64
C ASP A 27 -16.95 8.19 -2.46
N ALA A 28 -16.47 8.25 -1.22
CA ALA A 28 -15.12 7.89 -0.81
C ALA A 28 -15.08 7.52 0.68
N VAL A 29 -14.03 6.83 1.10
CA VAL A 29 -13.79 6.47 2.50
C VAL A 29 -12.45 7.06 2.94
N LEU A 30 -12.49 8.00 3.88
CA LEU A 30 -11.30 8.47 4.59
C LEU A 30 -11.22 7.77 5.95
N MET A 31 -10.12 7.13 6.22
CA MET A 31 -9.92 6.30 7.42
C MET A 31 -8.69 6.76 8.19
N GLY A 32 -8.72 6.60 9.50
CA GLY A 32 -7.54 6.70 10.35
C GLY A 32 -6.70 5.42 10.33
N SER A 33 -5.73 5.35 11.23
CA SER A 33 -4.84 4.19 11.33
C SER A 33 -5.49 3.04 12.07
N ILE A 34 -5.24 1.81 11.61
CA ILE A 34 -5.68 0.57 12.26
C ILE A 34 -4.48 -0.18 12.85
N GLY A 35 -4.76 -0.93 13.89
CA GLY A 35 -3.79 -1.78 14.57
C GLY A 35 -3.71 -1.50 16.06
N GLY A 36 -2.67 -2.02 16.68
CA GLY A 36 -2.38 -1.86 18.09
C GLY A 36 -1.00 -2.42 18.42
N ASN A 37 -0.57 -2.29 19.66
CA ASN A 37 0.64 -2.94 20.13
C ASN A 37 0.39 -4.44 20.28
N THR A 38 1.12 -5.26 19.53
CA THR A 38 0.93 -6.72 19.48
C THR A 38 1.15 -7.41 20.83
N SER A 39 1.94 -6.80 21.74
CA SER A 39 2.26 -7.34 23.05
C SER A 39 1.29 -6.88 24.14
N THR A 40 0.73 -5.68 24.04
CA THR A 40 -0.05 -5.06 25.12
C THR A 40 -1.53 -4.86 24.81
N SER A 41 -1.92 -4.69 23.54
CA SER A 41 -3.32 -4.50 23.18
C SER A 41 -4.13 -5.79 23.36
N PRO A 42 -5.34 -5.71 23.96
CA PRO A 42 -6.15 -6.87 24.26
C PRO A 42 -6.63 -7.63 23.02
N TRP A 43 -6.74 -6.95 21.89
CA TRP A 43 -7.24 -7.51 20.62
C TRP A 43 -6.34 -8.60 20.03
N TYR A 44 -5.03 -8.60 20.35
CA TYR A 44 -4.10 -9.63 19.82
C TYR A 44 -4.19 -10.97 20.57
N LYS A 45 -4.96 -11.03 21.67
CA LYS A 45 -5.35 -12.28 22.32
C LYS A 45 -6.52 -12.97 21.60
N LEU A 46 -7.21 -12.24 20.72
CA LEU A 46 -8.31 -12.77 19.92
C LEU A 46 -7.79 -13.63 18.76
N PRO A 47 -8.64 -14.55 18.24
CA PRO A 47 -8.34 -15.26 17.01
C PRO A 47 -8.00 -14.31 15.85
N PRO A 48 -7.14 -14.68 14.90
CA PRO A 48 -6.68 -13.81 13.83
C PRO A 48 -7.77 -13.08 13.05
N HIS A 49 -8.91 -13.75 12.80
CA HIS A 49 -10.05 -13.18 12.06
C HIS A 49 -10.83 -12.09 12.83
N LEU A 50 -10.59 -11.96 14.13
CA LEU A 50 -11.20 -10.93 14.98
C LEU A 50 -10.21 -9.82 15.37
N ARG A 51 -9.00 -9.81 14.83
CA ARG A 51 -8.02 -8.75 15.08
C ARG A 51 -8.32 -7.51 14.24
N PRO A 52 -7.84 -6.33 14.62
CA PRO A 52 -8.12 -5.07 13.91
C PRO A 52 -7.80 -5.13 12.41
N GLU A 53 -6.67 -5.73 12.03
CA GLU A 53 -6.20 -5.85 10.64
C GLU A 53 -7.15 -6.69 9.77
N ALA A 54 -7.83 -7.68 10.34
CA ALA A 54 -8.82 -8.48 9.62
C ALA A 54 -9.99 -7.62 9.12
N GLY A 55 -10.38 -6.59 9.87
CA GLY A 55 -11.39 -5.61 9.45
C GLY A 55 -10.95 -4.84 8.20
N LEU A 56 -9.70 -4.38 8.17
CA LEU A 56 -9.15 -3.67 7.02
C LEU A 56 -9.11 -4.56 5.77
N LEU A 57 -8.62 -5.78 5.88
CA LEU A 57 -8.60 -6.73 4.77
C LEU A 57 -10.03 -7.06 4.28
N LYS A 58 -10.98 -7.25 5.21
CA LYS A 58 -12.41 -7.46 4.89
C LYS A 58 -12.98 -6.27 4.12
N LEU A 59 -12.67 -5.02 4.52
CA LEU A 59 -13.15 -3.80 3.84
C LEU A 59 -12.56 -3.67 2.44
N ARG A 60 -11.25 -3.79 2.28
CA ARG A 60 -10.57 -3.72 0.98
C ARG A 60 -11.15 -4.73 -0.02
N LYS A 61 -11.39 -5.96 0.44
CA LYS A 61 -12.03 -7.01 -0.37
C LYS A 61 -13.49 -6.68 -0.69
N ALA A 62 -14.27 -6.21 0.29
CA ALA A 62 -15.69 -5.87 0.10
C ALA A 62 -15.91 -4.72 -0.89
N LEU A 63 -14.97 -3.77 -0.98
CA LEU A 63 -14.96 -2.65 -1.91
C LEU A 63 -14.20 -2.95 -3.21
N ASN A 64 -13.61 -4.15 -3.34
CA ASN A 64 -12.78 -4.56 -4.50
C ASN A 64 -11.66 -3.55 -4.82
N LEU A 65 -10.94 -3.10 -3.80
CA LEU A 65 -9.84 -2.15 -3.91
C LEU A 65 -8.53 -2.89 -4.15
N PHE A 66 -8.14 -3.05 -5.39
CA PHE A 66 -7.00 -3.87 -5.77
C PHE A 66 -5.70 -3.10 -6.02
N ALA A 67 -5.77 -1.79 -6.20
CA ALA A 67 -4.61 -0.93 -6.49
C ALA A 67 -4.33 -0.01 -5.31
N ASN A 68 -3.22 -0.25 -4.61
CA ASN A 68 -2.77 0.63 -3.53
C ASN A 68 -1.62 1.51 -4.05
N LEU A 69 -1.84 2.81 -3.98
CA LEU A 69 -0.92 3.87 -4.37
C LEU A 69 -0.23 4.40 -3.13
N ARG A 70 1.09 4.30 -3.07
CA ARG A 70 1.94 4.80 -1.99
C ARG A 70 3.03 5.70 -2.58
N PRO A 71 2.82 7.04 -2.61
CA PRO A 71 3.83 7.98 -3.06
C PRO A 71 4.97 8.05 -2.03
N ALA A 72 6.20 8.07 -2.50
CA ALA A 72 7.39 8.33 -1.69
C ALA A 72 8.13 9.52 -2.31
N TYR A 73 7.96 10.68 -1.69
CA TYR A 73 8.52 11.94 -2.12
C TYR A 73 9.45 12.50 -1.05
N LEU A 74 10.66 12.86 -1.43
CA LEU A 74 11.59 13.55 -0.53
C LEU A 74 11.40 15.06 -0.65
N TYR A 75 10.78 15.65 0.36
CA TYR A 75 10.63 17.09 0.49
C TYR A 75 11.98 17.75 0.77
N GLU A 76 12.20 18.95 0.22
CA GLU A 76 13.44 19.70 0.44
C GLU A 76 13.69 19.96 1.93
N GLU A 77 12.64 20.28 2.66
CA GLU A 77 12.63 20.56 4.10
C GLU A 77 12.96 19.34 4.95
N LEU A 78 12.81 18.13 4.40
CA LEU A 78 13.09 16.86 5.09
C LEU A 78 14.41 16.21 4.66
N LYS A 79 15.21 16.84 3.83
CA LYS A 79 16.50 16.28 3.38
C LYS A 79 17.42 15.93 4.53
N GLU A 80 17.46 16.74 5.58
CA GLU A 80 18.27 16.45 6.77
C GLU A 80 17.78 15.24 7.57
N ALA A 81 16.49 14.88 7.45
CA ALA A 81 15.92 13.68 8.08
C ALA A 81 16.13 12.42 7.25
N CYS A 82 16.49 12.55 5.98
CA CYS A 82 16.78 11.43 5.09
C CYS A 82 18.06 10.70 5.55
N PRO A 83 18.03 9.38 5.74
CA PRO A 83 19.20 8.63 6.20
C PRO A 83 20.25 8.41 5.11
N LEU A 84 19.95 8.76 3.86
CA LEU A 84 20.85 8.60 2.73
C LEU A 84 21.81 9.79 2.61
N ARG A 85 22.97 9.53 2.01
CA ARG A 85 23.98 10.55 1.74
C ARG A 85 23.50 11.53 0.65
N ASP A 86 23.98 12.78 0.74
CA ASP A 86 23.61 13.84 -0.19
C ASP A 86 23.92 13.51 -1.65
N ASP A 87 25.01 12.79 -1.94
CA ASP A 87 25.37 12.36 -3.29
C ASP A 87 24.42 11.32 -3.87
N ILE A 88 23.74 10.54 -3.01
CA ILE A 88 22.69 9.59 -3.40
C ILE A 88 21.37 10.31 -3.66
N ILE A 89 20.94 11.19 -2.76
CA ILE A 89 19.65 11.88 -2.87
C ILE A 89 19.69 12.99 -3.94
N GLY A 90 20.81 13.69 -4.10
CA GLY A 90 20.98 14.79 -5.07
C GLY A 90 19.91 15.87 -4.89
N SER A 91 19.10 16.11 -5.94
CA SER A 91 17.99 17.06 -5.92
C SER A 91 16.68 16.49 -5.31
N GLY A 92 16.74 15.31 -4.72
CA GLY A 92 15.56 14.61 -4.21
C GLY A 92 15.06 13.53 -5.18
N PHE A 93 14.00 12.86 -4.78
CA PHE A 93 13.34 11.82 -5.60
C PHE A 93 11.83 11.85 -5.36
N ASP A 94 11.12 11.38 -6.36
CA ASP A 94 9.66 11.25 -6.37
C ASP A 94 9.33 9.91 -7.03
N MET A 95 8.81 8.96 -6.27
CA MET A 95 8.40 7.67 -6.80
C MET A 95 6.99 7.29 -6.32
N MET A 96 6.30 6.48 -7.11
CA MET A 96 5.00 5.90 -6.78
C MET A 96 5.13 4.40 -6.68
N ILE A 97 4.81 3.82 -5.53
CA ILE A 97 4.72 2.38 -5.37
C ILE A 97 3.27 1.95 -5.60
N MET A 98 3.08 1.15 -6.65
CA MET A 98 1.82 0.55 -7.05
C MET A 98 1.79 -0.89 -6.55
N ARG A 99 1.12 -1.11 -5.42
CA ARG A 99 0.97 -2.40 -4.76
C ARG A 99 -0.36 -3.04 -5.16
N GLU A 100 -0.35 -4.27 -5.69
CA GLU A 100 -1.56 -5.08 -5.76
C GLU A 100 -2.02 -5.36 -4.32
N LEU A 101 -3.34 -5.27 -4.04
CA LEU A 101 -3.80 -5.18 -2.66
C LEU A 101 -4.73 -6.31 -2.21
N THR A 102 -5.29 -7.09 -3.13
CA THR A 102 -6.37 -8.05 -2.82
C THR A 102 -6.05 -9.49 -3.20
N GLY A 103 -4.85 -9.75 -3.66
CA GLY A 103 -4.33 -11.07 -4.00
C GLY A 103 -3.10 -11.47 -3.18
N GLY A 104 -2.43 -12.49 -3.63
CA GLY A 104 -1.15 -12.95 -3.11
C GLY A 104 -1.23 -13.66 -1.76
N LEU A 105 -0.11 -13.60 -1.03
CA LEU A 105 0.08 -14.34 0.20
C LEU A 105 -0.91 -13.96 1.31
N TYR A 106 -1.32 -12.69 1.38
CA TYR A 106 -2.21 -12.19 2.44
C TYR A 106 -3.65 -12.67 2.29
N PHE A 107 -4.05 -13.11 1.10
CA PHE A 107 -5.40 -13.60 0.79
C PHE A 107 -5.45 -15.08 0.41
N GLY A 108 -4.30 -15.74 0.34
CA GLY A 108 -4.19 -17.16 0.04
C GLY A 108 -4.69 -18.07 1.17
N GLU A 109 -4.88 -19.33 0.83
CA GLU A 109 -5.20 -20.36 1.82
C GLU A 109 -4.05 -20.52 2.81
N ARG A 110 -4.41 -20.69 4.07
CA ARG A 110 -3.44 -20.90 5.15
C ARG A 110 -3.90 -21.94 6.12
N SER A 111 -2.97 -22.69 6.68
CA SER A 111 -3.25 -23.68 7.70
C SER A 111 -2.07 -23.88 8.63
N THR A 112 -2.36 -24.20 9.90
CA THR A 112 -1.37 -24.71 10.85
C THR A 112 -1.93 -26.00 11.42
N LYS A 113 -1.24 -27.11 11.19
CA LYS A 113 -1.66 -28.43 11.63
C LYS A 113 -0.46 -29.32 11.92
N GLU A 114 -0.69 -30.37 12.68
CA GLU A 114 0.30 -31.41 12.89
C GLU A 114 0.37 -32.33 11.65
N VAL A 115 1.57 -32.53 11.12
CA VAL A 115 1.86 -33.45 10.03
C VAL A 115 3.02 -34.34 10.50
N ASP A 116 2.80 -35.64 10.53
CA ASP A 116 3.79 -36.65 10.96
C ASP A 116 4.40 -36.33 12.35
N GLY A 117 3.56 -35.84 13.29
CA GLY A 117 3.99 -35.49 14.64
C GLY A 117 4.68 -34.13 14.76
N VAL A 118 4.76 -33.32 13.69
CA VAL A 118 5.41 -32.01 13.65
C VAL A 118 4.40 -30.92 13.30
N MET A 119 4.37 -29.85 14.09
CA MET A 119 3.54 -28.68 13.78
C MET A 119 4.04 -28.03 12.50
N THR A 120 3.17 -27.96 11.49
CA THR A 120 3.47 -27.44 10.15
C THR A 120 2.52 -26.30 9.81
N ALA A 121 3.05 -25.15 9.44
CA ALA A 121 2.31 -24.01 8.94
C ALA A 121 2.53 -23.84 7.44
N VAL A 122 1.44 -23.53 6.70
CA VAL A 122 1.46 -23.29 5.25
C VAL A 122 0.68 -22.04 4.94
N ASP A 123 1.29 -21.13 4.17
CA ASP A 123 0.65 -19.99 3.53
C ASP A 123 0.82 -20.13 2.01
N THR A 124 -0.26 -19.91 1.26
CA THR A 124 -0.27 -20.09 -0.20
C THR A 124 -0.28 -18.75 -0.91
N LEU A 125 0.71 -18.52 -1.77
CA LEU A 125 0.77 -17.36 -2.64
C LEU A 125 0.12 -17.70 -3.98
N THR A 126 -0.98 -17.01 -4.31
CA THR A 126 -1.73 -17.24 -5.55
C THR A 126 -2.01 -15.92 -6.26
N TYR A 127 -1.76 -15.88 -7.56
CA TYR A 127 -2.18 -14.80 -8.46
C TYR A 127 -2.79 -15.37 -9.73
N THR A 128 -3.89 -14.77 -10.17
CA THR A 128 -4.48 -15.03 -11.48
C THR A 128 -3.98 -13.99 -12.50
N GLU A 129 -4.05 -14.34 -13.79
CA GLU A 129 -3.74 -13.42 -14.87
C GLU A 129 -4.59 -12.13 -14.80
N ASN A 130 -5.88 -12.24 -14.43
CA ASN A 130 -6.78 -11.11 -14.35
C ASN A 130 -6.39 -10.13 -13.22
N GLU A 131 -5.94 -10.64 -12.06
CA GLU A 131 -5.47 -9.80 -10.95
C GLU A 131 -4.21 -9.03 -11.34
N ILE A 132 -3.28 -9.70 -12.01
CA ILE A 132 -2.05 -9.05 -12.49
C ILE A 132 -2.37 -8.02 -13.57
N ARG A 133 -3.23 -8.35 -14.53
CA ARG A 133 -3.58 -7.48 -15.65
C ARG A 133 -4.23 -6.17 -15.17
N ARG A 134 -5.19 -6.24 -14.25
CA ARG A 134 -5.89 -5.04 -13.74
C ARG A 134 -4.96 -4.07 -13.01
N ILE A 135 -4.01 -4.58 -12.21
CA ILE A 135 -3.04 -3.71 -11.52
C ILE A 135 -1.98 -3.19 -12.49
N ALA A 136 -1.55 -4.00 -13.47
CA ALA A 136 -0.62 -3.54 -14.50
C ALA A 136 -1.20 -2.37 -15.30
N ILE A 137 -2.44 -2.46 -15.79
CA ILE A 137 -3.12 -1.37 -16.47
C ILE A 137 -3.10 -0.09 -15.63
N LYS A 138 -3.48 -0.17 -14.34
CA LYS A 138 -3.44 0.99 -13.42
C LYS A 138 -2.02 1.55 -13.25
N GLY A 139 -1.02 0.69 -13.15
CA GLY A 139 0.39 1.10 -13.04
C GLY A 139 0.88 1.86 -14.28
N PHE A 140 0.54 1.37 -15.48
CA PHE A 140 0.87 2.05 -16.72
C PHE A 140 0.08 3.35 -16.91
N ASP A 141 -1.21 3.40 -16.55
CA ASP A 141 -2.02 4.63 -16.56
C ASP A 141 -1.43 5.73 -15.67
N ILE A 142 -0.94 5.36 -14.48
CA ILE A 142 -0.23 6.29 -13.58
C ILE A 142 1.09 6.73 -14.19
N ALA A 143 1.88 5.82 -14.76
CA ALA A 143 3.17 6.14 -15.40
C ALA A 143 3.00 7.11 -16.57
N MET A 144 1.91 6.99 -17.36
CA MET A 144 1.59 7.92 -18.45
C MET A 144 1.40 9.37 -17.97
N LYS A 145 0.95 9.56 -16.74
CA LYS A 145 0.79 10.88 -16.11
C LYS A 145 2.05 11.36 -15.38
N ARG A 146 3.09 10.53 -15.30
CA ARG A 146 4.35 10.79 -14.63
C ARG A 146 5.52 10.78 -15.64
N ARG A 147 6.66 10.23 -15.25
CA ARG A 147 7.87 10.22 -16.09
C ARG A 147 7.94 9.06 -17.11
N LYS A 148 6.81 8.36 -17.30
CA LYS A 148 6.65 7.27 -18.28
C LYS A 148 7.63 6.12 -18.09
N LYS A 149 7.89 5.73 -16.82
CA LYS A 149 8.76 4.62 -16.49
C LYS A 149 8.10 3.70 -15.47
N VAL A 150 8.07 2.39 -15.77
CA VAL A 150 7.59 1.35 -14.86
C VAL A 150 8.73 0.37 -14.56
N THR A 151 9.02 0.18 -13.28
CA THR A 151 9.86 -0.90 -12.80
C THR A 151 8.95 -1.99 -12.24
N SER A 152 8.80 -3.09 -12.96
CA SER A 152 8.03 -4.25 -12.52
C SER A 152 8.88 -5.10 -11.58
N VAL A 153 8.45 -5.21 -10.32
CA VAL A 153 9.21 -5.90 -9.28
C VAL A 153 8.58 -7.23 -8.91
N ASP A 154 9.39 -8.29 -8.98
CA ASP A 154 8.98 -9.66 -8.79
C ASP A 154 10.10 -10.57 -8.22
N LYS A 155 9.85 -11.86 -8.08
CA LYS A 155 10.84 -12.89 -7.73
C LYS A 155 10.84 -14.03 -8.75
N ALA A 156 10.83 -13.70 -10.05
CA ALA A 156 10.63 -14.63 -11.16
C ALA A 156 11.75 -15.69 -11.29
N ASN A 157 12.92 -15.44 -10.71
CA ASN A 157 14.00 -16.46 -10.65
C ASN A 157 13.63 -17.66 -9.75
N VAL A 158 12.63 -17.53 -8.86
CA VAL A 158 12.21 -18.58 -7.92
C VAL A 158 10.73 -18.94 -8.07
N LEU A 159 9.83 -17.96 -8.12
CA LEU A 159 8.38 -18.16 -7.97
C LEU A 159 7.64 -18.24 -9.30
N ASP A 160 6.72 -19.22 -9.41
CA ASP A 160 5.84 -19.36 -10.58
C ASP A 160 4.86 -18.19 -10.70
N SER A 161 4.31 -17.70 -9.58
CA SER A 161 3.45 -16.52 -9.55
C SER A 161 4.14 -15.28 -10.11
N SER A 162 5.43 -15.09 -9.78
CA SER A 162 6.25 -14.00 -10.31
C SER A 162 6.59 -14.17 -11.79
N ARG A 163 6.76 -15.39 -12.27
CA ARG A 163 6.92 -15.67 -13.73
C ARG A 163 5.67 -15.32 -14.51
N LEU A 164 4.47 -15.65 -13.95
CA LEU A 164 3.19 -15.23 -14.53
C LEU A 164 3.04 -13.72 -14.48
N TRP A 165 3.40 -13.08 -13.35
CA TRP A 165 3.40 -11.61 -13.18
C TRP A 165 4.17 -10.94 -14.31
N ARG A 166 5.43 -11.31 -14.48
CA ARG A 166 6.32 -10.76 -15.51
C ARG A 166 5.78 -10.94 -16.93
N LYS A 167 5.20 -12.13 -17.22
CA LYS A 167 4.57 -12.40 -18.52
C LYS A 167 3.41 -11.43 -18.79
N VAL A 168 2.48 -11.30 -17.85
CA VAL A 168 1.28 -10.47 -18.01
C VAL A 168 1.61 -8.99 -18.06
N VAL A 169 2.53 -8.50 -17.23
CA VAL A 169 2.98 -7.10 -17.26
C VAL A 169 3.60 -6.76 -18.62
N LYS A 170 4.41 -7.67 -19.20
CA LYS A 170 4.96 -7.53 -20.57
C LYS A 170 3.90 -7.55 -21.65
N GLU A 171 2.81 -8.29 -21.47
CA GLU A 171 1.68 -8.25 -22.40
C GLU A 171 0.98 -6.91 -22.38
N VAL A 172 0.68 -6.38 -21.18
CA VAL A 172 0.03 -5.08 -20.99
C VAL A 172 0.91 -3.94 -21.49
N SER A 173 2.22 -3.99 -21.30
CA SER A 173 3.12 -2.91 -21.74
C SER A 173 3.08 -2.64 -23.24
N LYS A 174 2.63 -3.59 -24.06
CA LYS A 174 2.50 -3.39 -25.53
C LYS A 174 1.43 -2.34 -25.88
N ASP A 175 0.47 -2.13 -25.00
CA ASP A 175 -0.58 -1.12 -25.17
C ASP A 175 -0.11 0.27 -24.72
N TYR A 176 1.10 0.36 -24.12
CA TYR A 176 1.72 1.60 -23.61
C TYR A 176 3.13 1.83 -24.19
N PRO A 177 3.27 1.99 -25.50
CA PRO A 177 4.60 2.04 -26.17
C PRO A 177 5.47 3.23 -25.75
N GLU A 178 4.87 4.24 -25.10
CA GLU A 178 5.57 5.42 -24.59
C GLU A 178 6.17 5.19 -23.20
N VAL A 179 5.83 4.10 -22.53
CA VAL A 179 6.28 3.79 -21.17
C VAL A 179 7.45 2.83 -21.22
N GLU A 180 8.58 3.23 -20.66
CA GLU A 180 9.73 2.35 -20.45
C GLU A 180 9.39 1.29 -19.37
N LEU A 181 9.50 0.01 -19.72
CA LEU A 181 9.32 -1.10 -18.78
C LEU A 181 10.66 -1.76 -18.46
N THR A 182 10.99 -1.86 -17.17
CA THR A 182 12.15 -2.60 -16.65
C THR A 182 11.69 -3.66 -15.67
N ASP A 183 12.17 -4.90 -15.81
CA ASP A 183 11.96 -5.95 -14.80
C ASP A 183 13.08 -5.89 -13.75
N MET A 184 12.73 -6.02 -12.47
CA MET A 184 13.68 -6.06 -11.36
C MET A 184 13.30 -7.13 -10.34
N LEU A 185 14.27 -7.87 -9.81
CA LEU A 185 14.02 -8.78 -8.68
C LEU A 185 13.84 -7.97 -7.39
N VAL A 186 12.95 -8.40 -6.51
CA VAL A 186 12.57 -7.67 -5.29
C VAL A 186 13.75 -7.39 -4.36
N ASP A 187 14.65 -8.34 -4.20
CA ASP A 187 15.88 -8.16 -3.41
C ASP A 187 16.82 -7.11 -4.02
N ASN A 188 16.92 -7.05 -5.34
CA ASN A 188 17.66 -5.99 -6.01
C ASN A 188 16.93 -4.64 -5.89
N CYS A 189 15.61 -4.61 -5.96
CA CYS A 189 14.83 -3.38 -5.78
C CYS A 189 15.06 -2.77 -4.39
N ALA A 190 15.03 -3.57 -3.34
CA ALA A 190 15.34 -3.13 -1.98
C ALA A 190 16.76 -2.51 -1.90
N MET A 191 17.77 -3.15 -2.47
CA MET A 191 19.13 -2.57 -2.54
C MET A 191 19.16 -1.26 -3.33
N GLN A 192 18.42 -1.16 -4.44
CA GLN A 192 18.41 0.03 -5.30
C GLN A 192 17.64 1.20 -4.69
N LEU A 193 16.63 0.96 -3.86
CA LEU A 193 15.94 2.02 -3.10
C LEU A 193 16.91 2.79 -2.20
N VAL A 194 17.88 2.10 -1.61
CA VAL A 194 18.93 2.73 -0.77
C VAL A 194 20.08 3.29 -1.60
N ARG A 195 20.42 2.64 -2.73
CA ARG A 195 21.59 3.00 -3.53
C ARG A 195 21.35 4.15 -4.52
N ASP A 196 20.19 4.14 -5.19
CA ASP A 196 19.80 5.14 -6.19
C ASP A 196 18.27 5.23 -6.31
N PRO A 197 17.57 5.83 -5.32
CA PRO A 197 16.11 5.97 -5.36
C PRO A 197 15.61 6.81 -6.55
N LYS A 198 16.44 7.68 -7.10
CA LYS A 198 16.09 8.57 -8.21
C LYS A 198 15.79 7.86 -9.52
N GLN A 199 16.26 6.61 -9.67
CA GLN A 199 16.02 5.82 -10.87
C GLN A 199 14.56 5.40 -11.03
N PHE A 200 13.78 5.39 -9.94
CA PHE A 200 12.40 4.91 -9.93
C PHE A 200 11.40 6.02 -10.23
N ASP A 201 10.40 5.72 -11.05
CA ASP A 201 9.20 6.53 -11.25
C ASP A 201 7.98 5.80 -10.70
N VAL A 202 7.58 4.69 -11.32
CA VAL A 202 6.52 3.81 -10.82
C VAL A 202 7.12 2.43 -10.57
N ILE A 203 7.04 1.97 -9.32
CA ILE A 203 7.34 0.60 -8.92
C ILE A 203 6.03 -0.18 -8.90
N LEU A 204 5.88 -1.16 -9.78
CA LEU A 204 4.69 -2.00 -9.89
C LEU A 204 5.00 -3.39 -9.32
N THR A 205 4.26 -3.82 -8.30
CA THR A 205 4.57 -5.08 -7.61
C THR A 205 3.36 -5.72 -6.93
N GLU A 206 3.55 -6.98 -6.55
CA GLU A 206 2.56 -7.77 -5.82
C GLU A 206 2.39 -7.30 -4.35
N ASN A 207 1.42 -7.89 -3.65
CA ASN A 207 0.95 -7.43 -2.35
C ASN A 207 2.05 -7.38 -1.27
N MET A 208 2.70 -8.51 -0.99
CA MET A 208 3.70 -8.60 0.08
C MET A 208 4.96 -7.78 -0.24
N PHE A 209 5.47 -7.85 -1.47
CA PHE A 209 6.64 -7.08 -1.86
C PHE A 209 6.34 -5.57 -1.84
N GLY A 210 5.14 -5.17 -2.27
CA GLY A 210 4.71 -3.78 -2.24
C GLY A 210 4.57 -3.23 -0.82
N ASP A 211 4.16 -4.06 0.14
CA ASP A 211 4.12 -3.70 1.56
C ASP A 211 5.52 -3.39 2.08
N ILE A 212 6.44 -4.32 1.91
CA ILE A 212 7.81 -4.21 2.41
C ILE A 212 8.55 -3.04 1.75
N LEU A 213 8.51 -2.95 0.41
CA LEU A 213 9.23 -1.91 -0.33
C LEU A 213 8.68 -0.50 -0.07
N SER A 214 7.39 -0.35 0.18
CA SER A 214 6.82 0.97 0.48
C SER A 214 7.18 1.44 1.90
N ASP A 215 7.29 0.54 2.85
CA ASP A 215 7.77 0.87 4.19
C ASP A 215 9.26 1.23 4.17
N GLU A 216 10.08 0.50 3.41
CA GLU A 216 11.47 0.87 3.15
C GLU A 216 11.57 2.25 2.50
N ALA A 217 10.80 2.52 1.44
CA ALA A 217 10.78 3.81 0.77
C ALA A 217 10.37 4.95 1.71
N SER A 218 9.45 4.71 2.67
CA SER A 218 9.06 5.69 3.67
C SER A 218 10.23 6.10 4.57
N MET A 219 11.04 5.14 4.97
CA MET A 219 12.24 5.42 5.77
C MET A 219 13.31 6.18 4.99
N VAL A 220 13.41 5.90 3.69
CA VAL A 220 14.31 6.62 2.78
C VAL A 220 13.86 8.09 2.58
N THR A 221 12.56 8.40 2.69
CA THR A 221 12.08 9.80 2.68
C THR A 221 12.24 10.52 4.03
N GLY A 222 12.73 9.84 5.06
CA GLY A 222 13.00 10.41 6.37
C GLY A 222 11.84 10.36 7.38
N SER A 223 10.61 10.03 6.95
CA SER A 223 9.48 9.94 7.90
C SER A 223 8.31 9.12 7.38
N ILE A 224 7.95 8.08 8.12
CA ILE A 224 6.71 7.31 7.88
C ILE A 224 5.45 8.17 8.11
N GLY A 225 5.54 9.24 8.90
CA GLY A 225 4.44 10.20 9.16
C GLY A 225 4.08 11.07 7.97
N MET A 226 4.83 11.00 6.87
CA MET A 226 4.57 11.71 5.61
C MET A 226 3.94 10.80 4.54
N LEU A 227 3.84 9.49 4.79
CA LEU A 227 3.45 8.52 3.78
C LEU A 227 1.92 8.37 3.73
N SER A 228 1.30 9.06 2.76
CA SER A 228 -0.11 8.90 2.41
C SER A 228 -0.35 7.62 1.60
N SER A 229 -1.59 7.17 1.55
CA SER A 229 -1.98 6.09 0.65
C SER A 229 -3.41 6.20 0.13
N ALA A 230 -3.62 5.68 -1.09
CA ALA A 230 -4.92 5.51 -1.70
C ALA A 230 -5.09 4.06 -2.13
N SER A 231 -6.19 3.44 -1.76
CA SER A 231 -6.59 2.11 -2.24
C SER A 231 -7.75 2.28 -3.20
N LEU A 232 -7.54 1.94 -4.47
CA LEU A 232 -8.45 2.18 -5.58
C LEU A 232 -8.93 0.88 -6.21
N GLY A 233 -10.14 0.91 -6.76
CA GLY A 233 -10.73 -0.18 -7.52
C GLY A 233 -10.96 0.20 -8.99
N ALA A 234 -11.97 -0.45 -9.58
CA ALA A 234 -12.42 -0.15 -10.94
C ALA A 234 -13.28 1.12 -11.05
N THR A 235 -13.81 1.60 -9.93
CA THR A 235 -14.66 2.80 -9.85
C THR A 235 -13.91 3.96 -9.23
N LYS A 236 -14.61 5.10 -9.04
CA LYS A 236 -14.05 6.26 -8.32
C LYS A 236 -14.06 6.09 -6.80
N LEU A 237 -14.83 5.14 -6.26
CA LEU A 237 -14.79 4.83 -4.84
C LEU A 237 -13.39 4.36 -4.44
N GLY A 238 -12.77 5.09 -3.53
CA GLY A 238 -11.46 4.80 -2.96
C GLY A 238 -11.48 4.78 -1.43
N LEU A 239 -10.49 4.12 -0.86
CA LEU A 239 -10.17 4.13 0.57
C LEU A 239 -8.84 4.86 0.74
N TYR A 240 -8.82 5.88 1.57
CA TYR A 240 -7.69 6.77 1.82
C TYR A 240 -7.30 6.72 3.28
N GLU A 241 -6.05 6.40 3.55
CA GLU A 241 -5.53 6.19 4.89
C GLU A 241 -4.02 6.46 4.93
N PRO A 242 -3.46 6.89 6.08
CA PRO A 242 -2.01 6.93 6.23
C PRO A 242 -1.43 5.50 6.17
N SER A 243 -0.22 5.34 5.68
CA SER A 243 0.43 4.01 5.61
C SER A 243 0.96 3.53 6.95
N HIS A 244 1.15 4.43 7.91
CA HIS A 244 1.63 4.08 9.27
C HIS A 244 0.54 3.44 10.14
N GLY A 245 0.95 2.77 11.21
CA GLY A 245 0.06 2.19 12.22
C GLY A 245 -0.55 3.23 13.17
N SER A 246 -1.31 2.76 14.16
CA SER A 246 -2.08 3.59 15.11
C SER A 246 -1.25 4.21 16.26
N ALA A 247 0.01 3.77 16.47
CA ALA A 247 0.90 4.26 17.51
C ALA A 247 0.23 4.46 18.89
N PRO A 248 -0.37 3.41 19.49
CA PRO A 248 -1.18 3.54 20.69
C PRO A 248 -0.39 4.01 21.92
N ASP A 249 0.92 3.87 21.90
CA ASP A 249 1.86 4.30 22.94
C ASP A 249 1.98 5.82 23.07
N ILE A 250 1.67 6.57 22.01
CA ILE A 250 1.64 8.05 22.02
C ILE A 250 0.22 8.63 21.92
N ALA A 251 -0.82 7.80 21.97
CA ALA A 251 -2.21 8.27 21.93
C ALA A 251 -2.51 9.27 23.05
N GLY A 252 -3.20 10.37 22.73
CA GLY A 252 -3.55 11.44 23.67
C GLY A 252 -2.39 12.33 24.12
N GLN A 253 -1.19 12.20 23.50
CA GLN A 253 -0.01 13.00 23.85
C GLN A 253 0.28 14.12 22.85
N ASP A 254 -0.54 14.29 21.81
CA ASP A 254 -0.36 15.27 20.72
C ASP A 254 1.01 15.22 20.04
N LYS A 255 1.55 14.00 19.90
CA LYS A 255 2.87 13.73 19.29
C LYS A 255 2.80 13.17 17.88
N ALA A 256 1.66 12.59 17.48
CA ALA A 256 1.49 11.99 16.18
C ALA A 256 1.54 13.04 15.07
N ASN A 257 2.30 12.78 14.00
CA ASN A 257 2.32 13.63 12.82
C ASN A 257 1.04 13.38 11.99
N PRO A 258 0.16 14.39 11.76
CA PRO A 258 -1.08 14.23 11.01
C PRO A 258 -0.91 14.31 9.48
N ILE A 259 0.28 14.64 8.98
CA ILE A 259 0.50 15.02 7.57
C ILE A 259 0.15 13.86 6.64
N ALA A 260 0.48 12.62 6.95
CA ALA A 260 0.12 11.48 6.11
C ALA A 260 -1.40 11.35 5.91
N THR A 261 -2.20 11.64 6.94
CA THR A 261 -3.67 11.64 6.82
C THR A 261 -4.16 12.82 5.98
N ILE A 262 -3.56 14.01 6.15
CA ILE A 262 -3.88 15.22 5.36
C ILE A 262 -3.56 14.97 3.88
N LEU A 263 -2.39 14.41 3.57
CA LEU A 263 -2.02 14.05 2.20
C LEU A 263 -2.90 12.92 1.64
N SER A 264 -3.36 11.98 2.48
CA SER A 264 -4.36 10.98 2.05
C SER A 264 -5.69 11.63 1.68
N ALA A 265 -6.11 12.68 2.40
CA ALA A 265 -7.28 13.46 2.02
C ALA A 265 -7.07 14.24 0.70
N ALA A 266 -5.88 14.76 0.43
CA ALA A 266 -5.54 15.32 -0.88
C ALA A 266 -5.65 14.28 -2.00
N MET A 267 -5.14 13.06 -1.79
CA MET A 267 -5.34 11.95 -2.73
C MET A 267 -6.83 11.64 -2.95
N MET A 268 -7.66 11.71 -1.91
CA MET A 268 -9.12 11.52 -2.02
C MET A 268 -9.76 12.58 -2.93
N LEU A 269 -9.40 13.85 -2.75
CA LEU A 269 -9.86 14.94 -3.62
C LEU A 269 -9.46 14.68 -5.06
N ARG A 270 -8.24 14.25 -5.32
CA ARG A 270 -7.70 13.99 -6.67
C ARG A 270 -8.33 12.79 -7.35
N TYR A 271 -8.42 11.64 -6.68
CA TYR A 271 -8.75 10.38 -7.33
C TYR A 271 -10.24 10.01 -7.25
N SER A 272 -10.96 10.37 -6.19
CA SER A 272 -12.40 10.10 -6.08
C SER A 272 -13.27 11.23 -6.62
N PHE A 273 -12.84 12.49 -6.42
CA PHE A 273 -13.67 13.66 -6.72
C PHE A 273 -13.20 14.45 -7.95
N ASP A 274 -12.04 14.14 -8.57
CA ASP A 274 -11.43 14.89 -9.67
C ASP A 274 -11.21 16.38 -9.34
N LEU A 275 -10.94 16.70 -8.09
CA LEU A 275 -10.68 18.04 -7.57
C LEU A 275 -9.16 18.28 -7.47
N GLU A 276 -8.48 18.36 -8.62
CA GLU A 276 -7.03 18.46 -8.68
C GLU A 276 -6.51 19.77 -8.05
N LYS A 277 -7.17 20.90 -8.29
CA LYS A 277 -6.76 22.20 -7.74
C LYS A 277 -6.84 22.25 -6.21
N GLU A 278 -7.88 21.65 -5.66
CA GLU A 278 -8.06 21.54 -4.22
C GLU A 278 -7.04 20.60 -3.60
N ALA A 279 -6.74 19.48 -4.27
CA ALA A 279 -5.67 18.57 -3.86
C ALA A 279 -4.30 19.27 -3.87
N ASP A 280 -3.96 19.97 -4.95
CA ASP A 280 -2.71 20.74 -5.09
C ASP A 280 -2.60 21.82 -4.00
N ALA A 281 -3.71 22.49 -3.65
CA ALA A 281 -3.72 23.50 -2.59
C ALA A 281 -3.43 22.88 -1.20
N VAL A 282 -3.95 21.70 -0.92
CA VAL A 282 -3.65 20.96 0.32
C VAL A 282 -2.17 20.52 0.33
N GLU A 283 -1.68 19.96 -0.76
CA GLU A 283 -0.28 19.52 -0.88
C GLU A 283 0.71 20.68 -0.75
N ALA A 284 0.37 21.84 -1.33
CA ALA A 284 1.20 23.06 -1.22
C ALA A 284 1.18 23.70 0.18
N ALA A 285 0.18 23.41 0.99
CA ALA A 285 0.09 23.91 2.37
C ALA A 285 0.86 23.00 3.36
N VAL A 286 1.18 21.80 2.98
CA VAL A 286 1.99 20.85 3.77
C VAL A 286 3.47 21.13 3.58
#